data_9bb5f9770696a3ac3475f2fb99cfa9c4
#
_entry.id   9bb5f9770696a3ac3475f2fb99cfa9c4
#
_cell.length_a   1.000
_cell.length_b   1.000
_cell.length_c   1.000
_cell.angle_alpha   90.00
_cell.angle_beta   90.00
_cell.angle_gamma   90.00
#
_symmetry.space_group_name_H-M   'P 1'
#
loop_
_entity.id
_entity.type
_entity.pdbx_description
1 polymer ?
#
loop_
_entity_poly.entity_id
_entity_poly.type
_entity_poly.pdbx_seq_one_letter_code
_entity_poly.pdbx_strand_id
1 'polypeptide(L)'
;NTGLDGSSVSTSVEEIGILCRKVLDENVGASNVNLCAGLAGAGGPIIKKSLETAIEGLGLAQSVSVRTDAEVAFMDTFGLEEPGILLIAGTGSTALGRGINGSKRVGGWGSVIGDEGSGYRIGLESLRSVIKAQDGRIPDTPLTTEVLGLAGIADPRDLVTWVDGAQKSQVAALANLVCHMADEGERVSSLIVKKAIDDLVSHVQTLVVHLGPWPSAPRIALHGGLIDLSGPLHDDLIVALERLDCVIFEGKVDGARGACRMAKFIQSNENNDLSLGVFP
;
A
#
# COMPACT_ATOMS: atom_id res chain seq x y z
N ASN A 1 0.80 7.67 -6.42
CA ASN A 1 0.27 7.01 -7.59
C ASN A 1 -0.81 7.89 -8.22
N THR A 2 -0.43 8.71 -9.15
CA THR A 2 -1.30 9.13 -10.24
C THR A 2 -1.66 7.85 -10.98
N GLY A 3 -2.93 7.62 -11.30
CA GLY A 3 -3.33 6.43 -12.05
C GLY A 3 -2.38 6.16 -13.22
N LEU A 4 -2.22 4.89 -13.57
CA LEU A 4 -1.40 4.50 -14.73
C LEU A 4 -1.91 5.25 -15.96
N ASP A 5 -1.08 6.12 -16.51
CA ASP A 5 -1.30 6.71 -17.82
C ASP A 5 -0.81 5.78 -18.93
N GLY A 6 -1.06 6.10 -20.18
CA GLY A 6 -0.67 5.24 -21.31
C GLY A 6 0.85 4.94 -21.37
N SER A 7 1.71 5.84 -20.88
CA SER A 7 3.16 5.62 -20.82
C SER A 7 3.54 4.66 -19.71
N SER A 8 2.92 4.78 -18.55
CA SER A 8 3.11 3.88 -17.41
C SER A 8 2.63 2.45 -17.71
N VAL A 9 1.54 2.30 -18.46
CA VAL A 9 1.04 0.99 -18.92
C VAL A 9 2.08 0.32 -19.81
N SER A 10 2.60 1.04 -20.82
CA SER A 10 3.61 0.50 -21.75
C SER A 10 4.88 0.03 -21.02
N THR A 11 5.40 0.85 -20.10
CA THR A 11 6.59 0.51 -19.30
C THR A 11 6.35 -0.73 -18.44
N SER A 12 5.20 -0.79 -17.74
CA SER A 12 4.87 -1.95 -16.90
C SER A 12 4.74 -3.24 -17.72
N VAL A 13 4.13 -3.18 -18.91
CA VAL A 13 4.00 -4.34 -19.81
C VAL A 13 5.37 -4.81 -20.32
N GLU A 14 6.26 -3.88 -20.66
CA GLU A 14 7.61 -4.20 -21.10
C GLU A 14 8.42 -4.89 -19.98
N GLU A 15 8.40 -4.36 -18.78
CA GLU A 15 9.07 -4.94 -17.60
C GLU A 15 8.54 -6.34 -17.29
N ILE A 16 7.21 -6.52 -17.29
CA ILE A 16 6.60 -7.86 -17.13
C ILE A 16 7.07 -8.81 -18.21
N GLY A 17 7.09 -8.35 -19.48
CA GLY A 17 7.57 -9.16 -20.59
C GLY A 17 9.03 -9.62 -20.44
N ILE A 18 9.91 -8.73 -19.96
CA ILE A 18 11.32 -9.06 -19.70
C ILE A 18 11.42 -10.13 -18.60
N LEU A 19 10.71 -9.93 -17.47
CA LEU A 19 10.72 -10.87 -16.36
C LEU A 19 10.17 -12.23 -16.75
N CYS A 20 9.05 -12.28 -17.49
CA CYS A 20 8.45 -13.52 -17.95
C CYS A 20 9.38 -14.29 -18.87
N ARG A 21 10.01 -13.63 -19.86
CA ARG A 21 10.98 -14.28 -20.77
C ARG A 21 12.13 -14.88 -19.98
N LYS A 22 12.71 -14.14 -19.05
CA LYS A 22 13.79 -14.63 -18.20
C LYS A 22 13.40 -15.92 -17.46
N VAL A 23 12.22 -15.95 -16.85
CA VAL A 23 11.72 -17.14 -16.13
C VAL A 23 11.48 -18.31 -17.09
N LEU A 24 10.95 -18.05 -18.28
CA LEU A 24 10.69 -19.09 -19.30
C LEU A 24 11.99 -19.66 -19.88
N ASP A 25 13.00 -18.83 -20.10
CA ASP A 25 14.33 -19.27 -20.58
C ASP A 25 15.04 -20.16 -19.56
N GLU A 26 14.86 -19.89 -18.26
CA GLU A 26 15.38 -20.71 -17.17
C GLU A 26 14.60 -22.03 -16.99
N ASN A 27 13.37 -22.12 -17.53
CA ASN A 27 12.46 -23.27 -17.39
C ASN A 27 12.07 -23.83 -18.77
N VAL A 28 13.05 -24.24 -19.57
CA VAL A 28 12.87 -24.77 -20.93
C VAL A 28 11.92 -25.97 -20.94
N GLY A 29 10.85 -25.86 -21.73
CA GLY A 29 9.82 -26.90 -21.87
C GLY A 29 8.59 -26.68 -20.97
N ALA A 30 8.51 -25.55 -20.23
CA ALA A 30 7.30 -25.18 -19.52
C ALA A 30 6.14 -25.00 -20.53
N SER A 31 5.04 -25.73 -20.30
CA SER A 31 3.79 -25.61 -21.06
C SER A 31 2.68 -25.16 -20.12
N ASN A 32 1.64 -24.51 -20.67
CA ASN A 32 0.48 -24.05 -19.89
C ASN A 32 0.84 -23.04 -18.78
N VAL A 33 1.58 -22.02 -19.15
CA VAL A 33 1.96 -20.94 -18.22
C VAL A 33 0.77 -20.03 -17.97
N ASN A 34 0.44 -19.77 -16.71
CA ASN A 34 -0.52 -18.76 -16.30
C ASN A 34 0.21 -17.62 -15.60
N LEU A 35 -0.24 -16.39 -15.84
CA LEU A 35 0.37 -15.19 -15.31
C LEU A 35 -0.63 -14.41 -14.47
N CYS A 36 -0.23 -14.05 -13.25
CA CYS A 36 -0.92 -13.05 -12.46
C CYS A 36 0.05 -11.90 -12.15
N ALA A 37 -0.33 -10.68 -12.52
CA ALA A 37 0.44 -9.47 -12.26
C ALA A 37 -0.24 -8.65 -11.16
N GLY A 38 0.45 -8.46 -10.02
CA GLY A 38 0.05 -7.56 -8.95
C GLY A 38 0.66 -6.17 -9.16
N LEU A 39 -0.17 -5.16 -9.49
CA LEU A 39 0.31 -3.84 -9.89
C LEU A 39 -0.33 -2.73 -9.06
N ALA A 40 0.51 -1.85 -8.53
CA ALA A 40 0.04 -0.62 -7.90
C ALA A 40 -0.71 0.26 -8.91
N GLY A 41 -1.88 0.77 -8.53
CA GLY A 41 -2.69 1.62 -9.41
C GLY A 41 -3.61 0.88 -10.39
N ALA A 42 -3.58 -0.47 -10.42
CA ALA A 42 -4.44 -1.28 -11.29
C ALA A 42 -5.88 -1.48 -10.75
N GLY A 43 -6.34 -0.63 -9.82
CA GLY A 43 -7.65 -0.79 -9.16
C GLY A 43 -8.88 -0.51 -10.03
N GLY A 44 -8.73 0.23 -11.13
CA GLY A 44 -9.85 0.56 -12.02
C GLY A 44 -10.11 -0.53 -13.06
N PRO A 45 -11.37 -0.90 -13.35
CA PRO A 45 -11.70 -1.98 -14.28
C PRO A 45 -11.19 -1.73 -15.71
N ILE A 46 -11.19 -0.48 -16.16
CA ILE A 46 -10.69 -0.10 -17.50
C ILE A 46 -9.18 -0.31 -17.59
N ILE A 47 -8.42 0.15 -16.58
CA ILE A 47 -6.97 0.03 -16.53
C ILE A 47 -6.58 -1.45 -16.42
N LYS A 48 -7.26 -2.20 -15.56
CA LYS A 48 -7.07 -3.64 -15.38
C LYS A 48 -7.21 -4.39 -16.71
N LYS A 49 -8.32 -4.15 -17.42
CA LYS A 49 -8.58 -4.80 -18.72
C LYS A 49 -7.57 -4.38 -19.78
N SER A 50 -7.17 -3.12 -19.82
CA SER A 50 -6.15 -2.62 -20.75
C SER A 50 -4.79 -3.32 -20.51
N LEU A 51 -4.37 -3.47 -19.25
CA LEU A 51 -3.16 -4.17 -18.86
C LEU A 51 -3.24 -5.66 -19.22
N GLU A 52 -4.35 -6.33 -18.90
CA GLU A 52 -4.56 -7.74 -19.25
C GLU A 52 -4.40 -7.95 -20.76
N THR A 53 -5.13 -7.17 -21.57
CA THR A 53 -5.05 -7.27 -23.02
C THR A 53 -3.65 -7.00 -23.56
N ALA A 54 -2.93 -6.02 -23.01
CA ALA A 54 -1.57 -5.71 -23.44
C ALA A 54 -0.57 -6.83 -23.06
N ILE A 55 -0.72 -7.44 -21.89
CA ILE A 55 0.12 -8.56 -21.43
C ILE A 55 -0.22 -9.84 -22.23
N GLU A 56 -1.50 -10.11 -22.49
CA GLU A 56 -1.94 -11.22 -23.38
C GLU A 56 -1.30 -11.11 -24.76
N GLY A 57 -1.19 -9.87 -25.30
CA GLY A 57 -0.54 -9.59 -26.59
C GLY A 57 0.94 -9.96 -26.66
N LEU A 58 1.62 -10.19 -25.53
CA LEU A 58 3.00 -10.69 -25.49
C LEU A 58 3.10 -12.19 -25.88
N GLY A 59 2.00 -12.94 -25.80
CA GLY A 59 1.97 -14.37 -26.14
C GLY A 59 2.81 -15.27 -25.22
N LEU A 60 3.07 -14.82 -23.97
CA LEU A 60 3.97 -15.52 -23.03
C LEU A 60 3.22 -16.41 -22.04
N ALA A 61 1.91 -16.30 -21.94
CA ALA A 61 1.07 -17.06 -21.02
C ALA A 61 -0.25 -17.47 -21.69
N GLN A 62 -0.80 -18.60 -21.27
CA GLN A 62 -2.11 -19.10 -21.73
C GLN A 62 -3.25 -18.27 -21.13
N SER A 63 -3.12 -17.90 -19.87
CA SER A 63 -4.08 -17.05 -19.17
C SER A 63 -3.35 -15.94 -18.44
N VAL A 64 -3.93 -14.73 -18.48
CA VAL A 64 -3.40 -13.54 -17.81
C VAL A 64 -4.46 -12.98 -16.87
N SER A 65 -4.05 -12.59 -15.67
CA SER A 65 -4.88 -11.84 -14.73
C SER A 65 -4.08 -10.69 -14.15
N VAL A 66 -4.68 -9.52 -14.13
CA VAL A 66 -4.11 -8.34 -13.45
C VAL A 66 -4.88 -8.09 -12.15
N ARG A 67 -4.15 -7.87 -11.08
CA ARG A 67 -4.67 -7.55 -9.75
C ARG A 67 -3.94 -6.33 -9.19
N THR A 68 -4.49 -5.73 -8.15
CA THR A 68 -3.73 -4.73 -7.39
C THR A 68 -2.66 -5.42 -6.56
N ASP A 69 -1.61 -4.68 -6.22
CA ASP A 69 -0.58 -5.09 -5.25
C ASP A 69 -1.20 -5.52 -3.91
N ALA A 70 -2.22 -4.81 -3.45
CA ALA A 70 -2.97 -5.12 -2.24
C ALA A 70 -3.75 -6.44 -2.34
N GLU A 71 -4.40 -6.74 -3.47
CA GLU A 71 -5.13 -7.99 -3.69
C GLU A 71 -4.20 -9.21 -3.65
N VAL A 72 -3.03 -9.14 -4.29
CA VAL A 72 -2.06 -10.25 -4.26
C VAL A 72 -1.42 -10.40 -2.87
N ALA A 73 -1.17 -9.32 -2.15
CA ALA A 73 -0.71 -9.36 -0.77
C ALA A 73 -1.75 -10.00 0.16
N PHE A 74 -3.04 -9.66 -0.01
CA PHE A 74 -4.13 -10.29 0.73
C PHE A 74 -4.22 -11.79 0.45
N MET A 75 -4.10 -12.18 -0.83
CA MET A 75 -4.10 -13.58 -1.26
C MET A 75 -2.96 -14.39 -0.65
N ASP A 76 -1.79 -13.78 -0.48
CA ASP A 76 -0.66 -14.44 0.16
C ASP A 76 -0.94 -14.75 1.63
N THR A 77 -1.59 -13.84 2.32
CA THR A 77 -1.82 -13.92 3.76
C THR A 77 -3.00 -14.81 4.13
N PHE A 78 -4.14 -14.62 3.45
CA PHE A 78 -5.42 -15.22 3.81
C PHE A 78 -5.96 -16.19 2.76
N GLY A 79 -5.29 -16.34 1.62
CA GLY A 79 -5.78 -17.19 0.54
C GLY A 79 -7.13 -16.72 -0.01
N LEU A 80 -7.91 -17.68 -0.54
CA LEU A 80 -9.20 -17.39 -1.17
C LEU A 80 -10.37 -17.33 -0.18
N GLU A 81 -10.29 -18.03 0.95
CA GLU A 81 -11.45 -18.29 1.80
C GLU A 81 -11.27 -17.78 3.24
N GLU A 82 -10.05 -17.71 3.75
CA GLU A 82 -9.83 -17.33 5.14
C GLU A 82 -10.24 -15.87 5.42
N PRO A 83 -11.02 -15.63 6.48
CA PRO A 83 -11.34 -14.27 6.91
C PRO A 83 -10.12 -13.59 7.53
N GLY A 84 -10.02 -12.28 7.33
CA GLY A 84 -8.95 -11.48 7.91
C GLY A 84 -8.90 -10.07 7.33
N ILE A 85 -7.97 -9.29 7.83
CA ILE A 85 -7.76 -7.90 7.43
C ILE A 85 -6.27 -7.73 7.11
N LEU A 86 -5.96 -7.18 5.95
CA LEU A 86 -4.62 -6.72 5.57
C LEU A 86 -4.60 -5.20 5.60
N LEU A 87 -3.76 -4.63 6.46
CA LEU A 87 -3.45 -3.20 6.47
C LEU A 87 -2.13 -2.96 5.76
N ILE A 88 -2.12 -2.04 4.81
CA ILE A 88 -0.94 -1.65 4.06
C ILE A 88 -0.64 -0.17 4.33
N ALA A 89 0.60 0.14 4.72
CA ALA A 89 1.08 1.50 4.83
C ALA A 89 2.56 1.62 4.41
N GLY A 90 2.78 2.36 3.35
CA GLY A 90 4.07 2.72 2.77
C GLY A 90 3.98 4.13 2.22
N THR A 91 4.29 4.36 0.94
CA THR A 91 4.05 5.66 0.28
C THR A 91 2.58 6.05 0.31
N GLY A 92 1.66 5.12 0.09
CA GLY A 92 0.21 5.26 0.29
C GLY A 92 -0.28 4.34 1.42
N SER A 93 -1.60 4.34 1.67
CA SER A 93 -2.21 3.44 2.66
C SER A 93 -3.56 2.91 2.20
N THR A 94 -3.87 1.67 2.56
CA THR A 94 -5.17 1.02 2.32
C THR A 94 -5.35 -0.15 3.27
N ALA A 95 -6.58 -0.53 3.53
CA ALA A 95 -6.90 -1.77 4.21
C ALA A 95 -7.87 -2.61 3.38
N LEU A 96 -7.62 -3.90 3.28
CA LEU A 96 -8.49 -4.90 2.66
C LEU A 96 -8.97 -5.87 3.72
N GLY A 97 -10.22 -6.25 3.69
CA GLY A 97 -10.76 -7.22 4.63
C GLY A 97 -11.76 -8.16 3.98
N ARG A 98 -11.82 -9.38 4.50
CA ARG A 98 -12.83 -10.40 4.20
C ARG A 98 -13.37 -10.96 5.50
N GLY A 99 -14.68 -11.03 5.59
CA GLY A 99 -15.41 -11.59 6.72
C GLY A 99 -16.70 -12.25 6.25
N ILE A 100 -17.60 -12.57 7.18
CA ILE A 100 -18.87 -13.23 6.86
C ILE A 100 -19.76 -12.35 5.97
N ASN A 101 -19.64 -11.03 6.07
CA ASN A 101 -20.41 -10.08 5.27
C ASN A 101 -19.72 -9.71 3.94
N GLY A 102 -18.79 -10.55 3.44
CA GLY A 102 -18.11 -10.37 2.16
C GLY A 102 -16.74 -9.76 2.27
N SER A 103 -16.33 -9.03 1.24
CA SER A 103 -15.03 -8.36 1.14
C SER A 103 -15.20 -6.85 1.00
N LYS A 104 -14.28 -6.09 1.58
CA LYS A 104 -14.33 -4.62 1.55
C LYS A 104 -12.93 -4.02 1.57
N ARG A 105 -12.77 -2.90 0.85
CA ARG A 105 -11.61 -2.01 0.94
C ARG A 105 -11.96 -0.76 1.73
N VAL A 106 -11.03 -0.28 2.54
CA VAL A 106 -11.08 1.01 3.23
C VAL A 106 -9.78 1.77 2.96
N GLY A 107 -9.87 3.06 2.68
CA GLY A 107 -8.72 3.86 2.25
C GLY A 107 -8.27 3.56 0.82
N GLY A 108 -7.05 3.95 0.46
CA GLY A 108 -6.49 3.77 -0.88
C GLY A 108 -7.13 4.65 -1.95
N TRP A 109 -7.61 5.83 -1.58
CA TRP A 109 -8.21 6.82 -2.50
C TRP A 109 -7.17 7.74 -3.14
N GLY A 110 -5.89 7.45 -2.95
CA GLY A 110 -4.78 8.21 -3.49
C GLY A 110 -4.41 9.44 -2.65
N SER A 111 -3.25 9.99 -2.93
CA SER A 111 -2.59 11.00 -2.08
C SER A 111 -3.31 12.35 -1.99
N VAL A 112 -4.22 12.67 -2.91
CA VAL A 112 -4.94 13.95 -2.91
C VAL A 112 -6.06 13.95 -1.87
N ILE A 113 -6.89 12.90 -1.86
CA ILE A 113 -8.10 12.84 -1.02
C ILE A 113 -8.11 11.70 0.00
N GLY A 114 -7.08 10.85 0.01
CA GLY A 114 -6.96 9.66 0.86
C GLY A 114 -5.52 9.44 1.32
N ASP A 115 -5.13 8.16 1.37
CA ASP A 115 -3.83 7.68 1.83
C ASP A 115 -3.52 8.14 3.27
N GLU A 116 -4.55 8.23 4.13
CA GLU A 116 -4.45 8.65 5.52
C GLU A 116 -3.55 7.68 6.29
N GLY A 117 -2.64 8.22 7.11
CA GLY A 117 -1.65 7.43 7.85
C GLY A 117 -0.47 6.94 7.02
N SER A 118 -0.39 7.26 5.73
CA SER A 118 0.73 6.89 4.86
C SER A 118 1.96 7.78 5.05
N GLY A 119 3.10 7.33 4.53
CA GLY A 119 4.34 8.13 4.50
C GLY A 119 4.17 9.44 3.75
N TYR A 120 3.45 9.42 2.63
CA TYR A 120 3.15 10.66 1.91
C TYR A 120 2.36 11.65 2.79
N ARG A 121 1.36 11.18 3.52
CA ARG A 121 0.56 12.03 4.39
C ARG A 121 1.38 12.57 5.56
N ILE A 122 2.20 11.73 6.19
CA ILE A 122 3.13 12.14 7.26
C ILE A 122 4.10 13.21 6.74
N GLY A 123 4.73 12.97 5.59
CA GLY A 123 5.64 13.92 4.95
C GLY A 123 4.96 15.23 4.61
N LEU A 124 3.75 15.19 4.06
CA LEU A 124 2.97 16.39 3.73
C LEU A 124 2.62 17.21 4.98
N GLU A 125 2.26 16.55 6.09
CA GLU A 125 1.97 17.25 7.36
C GLU A 125 3.25 17.85 7.98
N SER A 126 4.42 17.22 7.80
CA SER A 126 5.70 17.82 8.22
C SER A 126 5.98 19.10 7.45
N LEU A 127 5.85 19.09 6.11
CA LEU A 127 6.00 20.28 5.26
C LEU A 127 5.02 21.39 5.65
N ARG A 128 3.76 21.05 5.91
CA ARG A 128 2.74 22.00 6.40
C ARG A 128 3.10 22.59 7.77
N SER A 129 3.74 21.80 8.62
CA SER A 129 4.17 22.27 9.94
C SER A 129 5.33 23.26 9.84
N VAL A 130 6.28 23.01 8.92
CA VAL A 130 7.36 23.96 8.61
C VAL A 130 6.79 25.32 8.17
N ILE A 131 5.82 25.33 7.25
CA ILE A 131 5.18 26.57 6.79
C ILE A 131 4.42 27.26 7.92
N LYS A 132 3.72 26.49 8.78
CA LYS A 132 3.01 27.07 9.93
C LYS A 132 3.94 27.71 10.96
N ALA A 133 5.11 27.11 11.19
CA ALA A 133 6.15 27.70 12.04
C ALA A 133 6.72 28.99 11.41
N GLN A 134 7.04 28.95 10.13
CA GLN A 134 7.52 30.12 9.37
C GLN A 134 6.53 31.29 9.41
N ASP A 135 5.22 31.02 9.36
CA ASP A 135 4.15 32.03 9.47
C ASP A 135 3.90 32.48 10.92
N GLY A 136 4.52 31.88 11.93
CA GLY A 136 4.24 32.15 13.34
C GLY A 136 2.88 31.60 13.82
N ARG A 137 2.24 30.68 13.08
CA ARG A 137 0.96 30.02 13.46
C ARG A 137 1.15 28.92 14.49
N ILE A 138 2.36 28.40 14.61
CA ILE A 138 2.80 27.50 15.68
C ILE A 138 4.17 27.97 16.16
N PRO A 139 4.61 27.58 17.36
CA PRO A 139 5.97 27.84 17.83
C PRO A 139 7.02 27.25 16.90
N ASP A 140 8.23 27.82 16.91
CA ASP A 140 9.36 27.24 16.23
C ASP A 140 9.59 25.80 16.67
N THR A 141 9.98 24.96 15.73
CA THR A 141 10.18 23.53 15.95
C THR A 141 11.49 23.05 15.29
N PRO A 142 12.26 22.18 15.97
CA PRO A 142 13.43 21.54 15.39
C PRO A 142 13.13 20.83 14.06
N LEU A 143 11.90 20.34 13.89
CA LEU A 143 11.43 19.69 12.66
C LEU A 143 11.66 20.57 11.42
N THR A 144 11.59 21.91 11.54
CA THR A 144 11.84 22.84 10.44
C THR A 144 13.23 22.65 9.86
N THR A 145 14.27 22.68 10.70
CA THR A 145 15.66 22.54 10.26
C THR A 145 15.92 21.19 9.60
N GLU A 146 15.40 20.13 10.20
CA GLU A 146 15.61 18.75 9.73
C GLU A 146 14.91 18.49 8.39
N VAL A 147 13.66 18.94 8.24
CA VAL A 147 12.91 18.81 6.98
C VAL A 147 13.56 19.58 5.85
N LEU A 148 13.97 20.83 6.10
CA LEU A 148 14.67 21.65 5.11
C LEU A 148 16.01 21.03 4.71
N GLY A 149 16.77 20.53 5.69
CA GLY A 149 18.04 19.84 5.46
C GLY A 149 17.88 18.61 4.58
N LEU A 150 16.88 17.76 4.86
CA LEU A 150 16.61 16.56 4.06
C LEU A 150 16.11 16.90 2.64
N ALA A 151 15.34 17.97 2.50
CA ALA A 151 14.89 18.46 1.20
C ALA A 151 15.99 19.21 0.40
N GLY A 152 17.13 19.52 1.02
CA GLY A 152 18.21 20.29 0.40
C GLY A 152 17.86 21.77 0.17
N ILE A 153 17.01 22.35 1.02
CA ILE A 153 16.45 23.70 0.91
C ILE A 153 16.99 24.56 2.06
N ALA A 154 17.40 25.79 1.75
CA ALA A 154 17.86 26.74 2.76
C ALA A 154 16.75 27.66 3.29
N ASP A 155 15.76 27.97 2.46
CA ASP A 155 14.67 28.90 2.77
C ASP A 155 13.32 28.17 2.70
N PRO A 156 12.48 28.20 3.78
CA PRO A 156 11.15 27.60 3.76
C PRO A 156 10.26 28.04 2.60
N ARG A 157 10.48 29.22 2.03
CA ARG A 157 9.73 29.73 0.88
C ARG A 157 9.94 28.90 -0.39
N ASP A 158 11.06 28.20 -0.51
CA ASP A 158 11.37 27.34 -1.65
C ASP A 158 10.65 25.99 -1.59
N LEU A 159 9.99 25.65 -0.46
CA LEU A 159 9.23 24.41 -0.28
C LEU A 159 8.11 24.27 -1.32
N VAL A 160 7.49 25.36 -1.76
CA VAL A 160 6.44 25.31 -2.79
C VAL A 160 7.00 24.74 -4.09
N THR A 161 8.12 25.29 -4.56
CA THR A 161 8.78 24.83 -5.78
C THR A 161 9.30 23.39 -5.63
N TRP A 162 9.82 23.05 -4.46
CA TRP A 162 10.30 21.69 -4.18
C TRP A 162 9.15 20.66 -4.23
N VAL A 163 8.00 20.96 -3.59
CA VAL A 163 6.84 20.05 -3.57
C VAL A 163 6.25 19.88 -4.97
N ASP A 164 6.17 20.94 -5.77
CA ASP A 164 5.64 20.89 -7.14
C ASP A 164 6.50 19.98 -8.05
N GLY A 165 7.82 19.92 -7.81
CA GLY A 165 8.75 19.08 -8.55
C GLY A 165 8.99 17.68 -7.92
N ALA A 166 8.59 17.46 -6.68
CA ALA A 166 8.91 16.25 -5.94
C ALA A 166 8.05 15.06 -6.38
N GLN A 167 8.67 13.89 -6.51
CA GLN A 167 7.95 12.64 -6.62
C GLN A 167 7.27 12.31 -5.26
N LYS A 168 6.16 11.57 -5.30
CA LYS A 168 5.46 11.15 -4.07
C LYS A 168 6.36 10.39 -3.09
N SER A 169 7.28 9.59 -3.61
CA SER A 169 8.26 8.85 -2.82
C SER A 169 9.22 9.77 -2.05
N GLN A 170 9.58 10.92 -2.61
CA GLN A 170 10.44 11.90 -1.95
C GLN A 170 9.71 12.57 -0.77
N VAL A 171 8.45 12.94 -0.96
CA VAL A 171 7.62 13.45 0.14
C VAL A 171 7.41 12.38 1.21
N ALA A 172 7.12 11.14 0.81
CA ALA A 172 6.93 10.01 1.72
C ALA A 172 8.20 9.67 2.52
N ALA A 173 9.38 9.89 1.97
CA ALA A 173 10.64 9.64 2.65
C ALA A 173 10.85 10.52 3.90
N LEU A 174 10.19 11.69 3.96
CA LEU A 174 10.18 12.54 5.16
C LEU A 174 9.55 11.84 6.38
N ALA A 175 8.71 10.81 6.16
CA ALA A 175 8.08 10.09 7.26
C ALA A 175 9.08 9.46 8.22
N ASN A 176 10.19 8.90 7.70
CA ASN A 176 11.22 8.30 8.56
C ASN A 176 11.84 9.34 9.51
N LEU A 177 12.11 10.54 9.00
CA LEU A 177 12.60 11.66 9.82
C LEU A 177 11.57 12.04 10.89
N VAL A 178 10.30 12.19 10.51
CA VAL A 178 9.22 12.57 11.44
C VAL A 178 9.07 11.52 12.54
N CYS A 179 9.08 10.24 12.20
CA CYS A 179 9.00 9.16 13.19
C CYS A 179 10.21 9.19 14.13
N HIS A 180 11.42 9.31 13.61
CA HIS A 180 12.63 9.41 14.44
C HIS A 180 12.56 10.60 15.41
N MET A 181 12.15 11.78 14.96
CA MET A 181 12.00 12.95 15.83
C MET A 181 10.87 12.79 16.87
N ALA A 182 9.83 12.06 16.51
CA ALA A 182 8.76 11.72 17.45
C ALA A 182 9.27 10.82 18.58
N ASP A 183 10.11 9.84 18.26
CA ASP A 183 10.77 8.95 19.24
C ASP A 183 11.72 9.71 20.18
N GLU A 184 12.34 10.79 19.67
CA GLU A 184 13.14 11.72 20.47
C GLU A 184 12.29 12.69 21.30
N GLY A 185 10.96 12.62 21.19
CA GLY A 185 10.02 13.45 21.95
C GLY A 185 9.75 14.83 21.33
N GLU A 186 10.08 15.05 20.04
CA GLU A 186 9.71 16.29 19.36
C GLU A 186 8.20 16.37 19.22
N ARG A 187 7.63 17.47 19.73
CA ARG A 187 6.17 17.59 19.95
C ARG A 187 5.37 17.58 18.65
N VAL A 188 5.82 18.29 17.63
CA VAL A 188 5.08 18.41 16.35
C VAL A 188 5.09 17.06 15.63
N SER A 189 6.24 16.41 15.59
CA SER A 189 6.41 15.07 15.02
C SER A 189 5.55 14.03 15.74
N SER A 190 5.52 14.06 17.09
CA SER A 190 4.67 13.17 17.90
C SER A 190 3.18 13.33 17.58
N LEU A 191 2.72 14.56 17.33
CA LEU A 191 1.33 14.81 16.94
C LEU A 191 1.03 14.27 15.52
N ILE A 192 1.97 14.39 14.59
CA ILE A 192 1.83 13.87 13.22
C ILE A 192 1.78 12.34 13.25
N VAL A 193 2.70 11.70 13.96
CA VAL A 193 2.76 10.23 14.12
C VAL A 193 1.49 9.70 14.77
N LYS A 194 1.08 10.32 15.89
CA LYS A 194 -0.18 9.94 16.56
C LYS A 194 -1.37 9.98 15.60
N LYS A 195 -1.50 11.07 14.85
CA LYS A 195 -2.59 11.19 13.85
C LYS A 195 -2.54 10.11 12.79
N ALA A 196 -1.33 9.76 12.29
CA ALA A 196 -1.16 8.72 11.30
C ALA A 196 -1.59 7.34 11.85
N ILE A 197 -1.23 7.01 13.08
CA ILE A 197 -1.66 5.78 13.75
C ILE A 197 -3.18 5.75 13.94
N ASP A 198 -3.78 6.86 14.44
CA ASP A 198 -5.23 6.96 14.61
C ASP A 198 -5.98 6.73 13.27
N ASP A 199 -5.46 7.24 12.15
CA ASP A 199 -6.03 7.04 10.82
C ASP A 199 -5.93 5.57 10.37
N LEU A 200 -4.77 4.92 10.55
CA LEU A 200 -4.57 3.51 10.21
C LEU A 200 -5.46 2.59 11.05
N VAL A 201 -5.57 2.86 12.35
CA VAL A 201 -6.49 2.13 13.25
C VAL A 201 -7.94 2.29 12.80
N SER A 202 -8.35 3.48 12.37
CA SER A 202 -9.69 3.75 11.84
C SER A 202 -10.02 2.90 10.62
N HIS A 203 -9.06 2.66 9.71
CA HIS A 203 -9.24 1.77 8.58
C HIS A 203 -9.58 0.34 9.04
N VAL A 204 -8.79 -0.20 9.97
CA VAL A 204 -9.00 -1.54 10.53
C VAL A 204 -10.33 -1.62 11.29
N GLN A 205 -10.61 -0.66 12.17
CA GLN A 205 -11.85 -0.63 12.94
C GLN A 205 -13.09 -0.62 12.04
N THR A 206 -13.04 0.12 10.93
CA THR A 206 -14.10 0.15 9.93
C THR A 206 -14.36 -1.24 9.35
N LEU A 207 -13.29 -1.98 9.01
CA LEU A 207 -13.42 -3.35 8.49
C LEU A 207 -13.91 -4.32 9.55
N VAL A 208 -13.40 -4.24 10.79
CA VAL A 208 -13.87 -5.07 11.91
C VAL A 208 -15.39 -4.95 12.09
N VAL A 209 -15.90 -3.73 12.08
CA VAL A 209 -17.35 -3.47 12.26
C VAL A 209 -18.17 -3.94 11.06
N HIS A 210 -17.75 -3.67 9.83
CA HIS A 210 -18.57 -3.94 8.66
C HIS A 210 -18.56 -5.40 8.21
N LEU A 211 -17.48 -6.13 8.46
CA LEU A 211 -17.30 -7.50 7.98
C LEU A 211 -17.68 -8.56 9.00
N GLY A 212 -17.90 -8.15 10.26
CA GLY A 212 -18.41 -9.05 11.32
C GLY A 212 -19.87 -9.47 11.11
N PRO A 213 -20.40 -10.40 11.94
CA PRO A 213 -19.68 -10.95 13.09
C PRO A 213 -18.53 -11.86 12.70
N TRP A 214 -17.48 -11.86 13.55
CA TRP A 214 -16.29 -12.69 13.33
C TRP A 214 -16.42 -14.01 14.13
N PRO A 215 -16.06 -15.15 13.54
CA PRO A 215 -16.14 -16.44 14.26
C PRO A 215 -15.11 -16.54 15.40
N SER A 216 -14.05 -15.76 15.33
CA SER A 216 -13.02 -15.55 16.36
C SER A 216 -12.47 -14.14 16.21
N ALA A 217 -11.59 -13.70 17.11
CA ALA A 217 -10.92 -12.40 16.97
C ALA A 217 -10.28 -12.25 15.56
N PRO A 218 -10.59 -11.15 14.83
CA PRO A 218 -10.12 -10.99 13.46
C PRO A 218 -8.59 -10.96 13.39
N ARG A 219 -8.03 -11.67 12.43
CA ARG A 219 -6.58 -11.68 12.17
C ARG A 219 -6.22 -10.47 11.33
N ILE A 220 -5.22 -9.70 11.75
CA ILE A 220 -4.74 -8.51 11.06
C ILE A 220 -3.31 -8.71 10.62
N ALA A 221 -3.05 -8.63 9.32
CA ALA A 221 -1.71 -8.62 8.76
C ALA A 221 -1.29 -7.18 8.46
N LEU A 222 -0.04 -6.86 8.76
CA LEU A 222 0.59 -5.57 8.49
C LEU A 222 1.56 -5.73 7.32
N HIS A 223 1.54 -4.78 6.37
CA HIS A 223 2.44 -4.77 5.23
C HIS A 223 2.81 -3.36 4.79
N GLY A 224 4.07 -3.18 4.38
CA GLY A 224 4.60 -1.90 3.88
C GLY A 224 5.58 -1.24 4.83
N GLY A 225 6.50 -0.49 4.26
CA GLY A 225 7.72 -0.03 4.93
C GLY A 225 7.53 0.85 6.18
N LEU A 226 6.31 1.35 6.45
CA LEU A 226 6.03 2.06 7.70
C LEU A 226 5.61 1.13 8.84
N ILE A 227 4.98 0.00 8.53
CA ILE A 227 4.29 -0.85 9.51
C ILE A 227 4.71 -2.32 9.50
N ASP A 228 5.61 -2.72 8.58
CA ASP A 228 6.28 -4.01 8.64
C ASP A 228 7.09 -4.12 9.96
N LEU A 229 7.53 -5.31 10.33
CA LEU A 229 8.25 -5.60 11.57
C LEU A 229 9.43 -4.64 11.88
N SER A 230 10.06 -4.07 10.86
CA SER A 230 11.12 -3.07 10.98
C SER A 230 10.66 -1.64 10.68
N GLY A 231 9.37 -1.44 10.48
CA GLY A 231 8.79 -0.14 10.13
C GLY A 231 8.71 0.79 11.35
N PRO A 232 8.88 2.09 11.15
CA PRO A 232 8.96 3.05 12.25
C PRO A 232 7.63 3.24 13.03
N LEU A 233 6.50 2.79 12.50
CA LEU A 233 5.20 2.84 13.17
C LEU A 233 4.75 1.48 13.72
N HIS A 234 5.55 0.42 13.56
CA HIS A 234 5.14 -0.95 13.86
C HIS A 234 4.65 -1.12 15.29
N ASP A 235 5.51 -0.82 16.26
CA ASP A 235 5.24 -1.09 17.68
C ASP A 235 4.09 -0.25 18.22
N ASP A 236 4.07 1.03 17.89
CA ASP A 236 3.00 1.94 18.31
C ASP A 236 1.64 1.56 17.69
N LEU A 237 1.66 1.10 16.43
CA LEU A 237 0.45 0.65 15.75
C LEU A 237 -0.08 -0.65 16.36
N ILE A 238 0.79 -1.61 16.72
CA ILE A 238 0.38 -2.83 17.41
C ILE A 238 -0.31 -2.50 18.73
N VAL A 239 0.31 -1.66 19.57
CA VAL A 239 -0.28 -1.21 20.85
C VAL A 239 -1.64 -0.56 20.63
N ALA A 240 -1.79 0.22 19.56
CA ALA A 240 -3.07 0.85 19.24
C ALA A 240 -4.14 -0.14 18.75
N LEU A 241 -3.74 -1.17 17.97
CA LEU A 241 -4.62 -2.22 17.45
C LEU A 241 -5.08 -3.22 18.52
N GLU A 242 -4.31 -3.44 19.59
CA GLU A 242 -4.71 -4.30 20.72
C GLU A 242 -6.08 -3.93 21.30
N ARG A 243 -6.47 -2.65 21.17
CA ARG A 243 -7.78 -2.15 21.65
C ARG A 243 -8.97 -2.63 20.83
N LEU A 244 -8.72 -3.24 19.66
CA LEU A 244 -9.76 -3.72 18.74
C LEU A 244 -10.12 -5.19 18.92
N ASP A 245 -9.61 -5.85 19.98
CA ASP A 245 -9.81 -7.29 20.21
C ASP A 245 -9.47 -8.13 18.97
N CYS A 246 -8.29 -7.90 18.41
CA CYS A 246 -7.78 -8.55 17.21
C CYS A 246 -6.50 -9.34 17.48
N VAL A 247 -6.11 -10.19 16.53
CA VAL A 247 -4.87 -10.98 16.58
C VAL A 247 -3.95 -10.54 15.44
N ILE A 248 -2.73 -10.14 15.77
CA ILE A 248 -1.76 -9.77 14.74
C ILE A 248 -1.20 -11.05 14.08
N PHE A 249 -1.16 -11.04 12.75
CA PHE A 249 -0.57 -12.10 11.94
C PHE A 249 0.96 -11.99 11.96
N GLU A 250 1.65 -13.00 12.47
CA GLU A 250 3.11 -12.99 12.63
C GLU A 250 3.89 -13.35 11.35
N GLY A 251 3.21 -13.63 10.23
CA GLY A 251 3.84 -14.03 8.98
C GLY A 251 4.31 -12.85 8.13
N LYS A 252 5.33 -13.09 7.30
CA LYS A 252 5.75 -12.12 6.29
C LYS A 252 4.82 -12.17 5.08
N VAL A 253 4.28 -11.03 4.68
CA VAL A 253 3.46 -10.86 3.47
C VAL A 253 4.36 -10.75 2.24
N ASP A 254 4.05 -11.53 1.19
CA ASP A 254 4.79 -11.56 -0.07
C ASP A 254 3.83 -11.53 -1.26
N GLY A 255 3.70 -10.35 -1.89
CA GLY A 255 2.81 -10.16 -3.02
C GLY A 255 3.14 -11.05 -4.23
N ALA A 256 4.41 -11.36 -4.47
CA ALA A 256 4.80 -12.24 -5.58
C ALA A 256 4.32 -13.68 -5.33
N ARG A 257 4.44 -14.17 -4.09
CA ARG A 257 3.89 -15.48 -3.70
C ARG A 257 2.37 -15.51 -3.81
N GLY A 258 1.69 -14.42 -3.43
CA GLY A 258 0.25 -14.28 -3.59
C GLY A 258 -0.18 -14.28 -5.06
N ALA A 259 0.55 -13.58 -5.93
CA ALA A 259 0.32 -13.61 -7.38
C ALA A 259 0.49 -15.03 -7.96
N CYS A 260 1.52 -15.76 -7.54
CA CYS A 260 1.71 -17.16 -7.94
C CYS A 260 0.55 -18.06 -7.50
N ARG A 261 0.01 -17.86 -6.29
CA ARG A 261 -1.17 -18.61 -5.81
C ARG A 261 -2.40 -18.29 -6.66
N MET A 262 -2.61 -17.02 -7.00
CA MET A 262 -3.70 -16.61 -7.90
C MET A 262 -3.54 -17.21 -9.31
N ALA A 263 -2.34 -17.21 -9.88
CA ALA A 263 -2.08 -17.79 -11.19
C ALA A 263 -2.41 -19.30 -11.24
N LYS A 264 -2.08 -20.05 -10.18
CA LYS A 264 -2.47 -21.47 -10.04
C LYS A 264 -3.98 -21.66 -9.96
N PHE A 265 -4.68 -20.76 -9.29
CA PHE A 265 -6.15 -20.86 -9.14
C PHE A 265 -6.87 -20.61 -10.46
N ILE A 266 -6.38 -19.70 -11.31
CA ILE A 266 -6.93 -19.44 -12.65
C ILE A 266 -6.95 -20.72 -13.48
N GLN A 267 -5.86 -21.51 -13.43
CA GLN A 267 -5.76 -22.79 -14.14
C GLN A 267 -6.82 -23.82 -13.71
N SER A 268 -7.17 -23.82 -12.42
CA SER A 268 -8.09 -24.82 -11.85
C SER A 268 -9.57 -24.52 -12.15
N ASN A 269 -9.89 -23.30 -12.58
CA ASN A 269 -11.26 -22.80 -12.68
C ASN A 269 -11.57 -22.08 -14.01
N GLU A 270 -11.11 -22.62 -15.14
CA GLU A 270 -11.32 -22.04 -16.50
C GLU A 270 -12.81 -21.77 -16.86
N ASN A 271 -13.78 -22.24 -16.05
CA ASN A 271 -15.22 -22.11 -16.30
C ASN A 271 -15.98 -21.28 -15.25
N ASN A 272 -15.34 -20.73 -14.23
CA ASN A 272 -16.02 -19.93 -13.20
C ASN A 272 -15.57 -18.49 -13.21
N ASP A 273 -16.54 -17.60 -13.30
CA ASP A 273 -16.44 -16.15 -13.11
C ASP A 273 -15.58 -15.85 -11.87
N LEU A 274 -14.38 -15.27 -12.11
CA LEU A 274 -13.39 -14.94 -11.09
C LEU A 274 -13.84 -13.75 -10.22
N SER A 275 -15.09 -13.74 -9.79
CA SER A 275 -15.58 -12.82 -8.76
C SER A 275 -15.01 -13.09 -7.38
N LEU A 276 -14.24 -14.18 -7.21
CA LEU A 276 -13.59 -14.58 -5.97
C LEU A 276 -12.46 -13.61 -5.62
N GLY A 277 -12.72 -12.78 -4.61
CA GLY A 277 -11.72 -11.87 -4.03
C GLY A 277 -11.60 -10.51 -4.68
N VAL A 278 -12.56 -10.08 -5.49
CA VAL A 278 -12.63 -8.69 -5.94
C VAL A 278 -13.02 -7.82 -4.73
N PHE A 279 -12.12 -6.96 -4.33
CA PHE A 279 -12.43 -5.89 -3.38
C PHE A 279 -13.06 -4.73 -4.17
N PRO A 280 -14.28 -4.34 -3.82
CA PRO A 280 -15.01 -3.27 -4.50
C PRO A 280 -14.36 -1.89 -4.31
#